data_ac30d8cb2ca5af822aa76aae07bf19a5
#
_entry.id   ac30d8cb2ca5af822aa76aae07bf19a5
#
_cell.length_a   1.000
_cell.length_b   1.000
_cell.length_c   1.000
_cell.angle_alpha   90.00
_cell.angle_beta   90.00
_cell.angle_gamma   90.00
#
_symmetry.space_group_name_H-M   'P 1'
#
loop_
_entity.id
_entity.type
_entity.pdbx_description
1 polymer ?
#
loop_
_entity_poly.entity_id
_entity_poly.type
_entity_poly.pdbx_seq_one_letter_code
_entity_poly.pdbx_strand_id
1 'polypeptide(L)'
;MTQTIRKNLNDYGWARWTAMVLIALMMLFAHMFVDVISPIKELIQVQRGWTSDIFGTYAGSEYLLNVWGFLILAGIILDKMGLRFTGLASAITMIVGASIKFYAVSNAFIGTGLESWLNSWWTSFPASAKLASLGFMIFGCGCEMAGITASKAMAKWFEGKEMALAMGLEMPLTRVSVFLIFTISPRLAGIGGANPSVVRPVAFCLALLCIGLLFYSIFCVMDKKLDKQTGAADNVDPEEEFKFSDIGKIFSSKLFWIVAMLCVLYYSAIFPFQKFAANMLQSNLNLDATTAADIFRWFPIGAACVTPFLGWYLDKRGKGATMLILGALLMIVCHSIFALVLPAVPSKVIAYSAIILLGVSFSLVPAALWPSVPKIMDKRFLGSAYSLIFWVQNFGLSFTPMLIGWALEKTNPGVAEQIAAGVEGVTYNYTAPMLVFVGLGVLALLFALYLKADDRKNGYGLELPNIK
;
A
#
# COMPACT_ATOMS: atom_id res chain seq x y z
N MET A 1 -18.36 -50.11 -11.20
CA MET A 1 -17.98 -49.59 -9.87
C MET A 1 -17.92 -48.07 -9.97
N THR A 2 -18.94 -47.37 -9.48
CA THR A 2 -18.96 -45.90 -9.40
C THR A 2 -17.95 -45.48 -8.33
N GLN A 3 -16.78 -45.03 -8.72
CA GLN A 3 -15.88 -44.39 -7.79
C GLN A 3 -16.59 -43.15 -7.21
N THR A 4 -16.95 -43.21 -5.96
CA THR A 4 -17.45 -42.05 -5.22
C THR A 4 -16.32 -41.03 -5.20
N ILE A 5 -16.38 -39.97 -6.02
CA ILE A 5 -15.41 -38.87 -6.04
C ILE A 5 -15.44 -38.25 -4.64
N ARG A 6 -14.39 -38.52 -3.89
CA ARG A 6 -14.24 -37.98 -2.54
C ARG A 6 -14.02 -36.45 -2.67
N LYS A 7 -15.03 -35.68 -2.27
CA LYS A 7 -14.92 -34.20 -2.30
C LYS A 7 -13.84 -33.73 -1.34
N ASN A 8 -12.93 -32.92 -1.84
CA ASN A 8 -11.90 -32.25 -1.05
C ASN A 8 -12.48 -31.04 -0.30
N LEU A 9 -11.75 -30.53 0.70
CA LEU A 9 -12.21 -29.41 1.52
C LEU A 9 -12.51 -28.15 0.67
N ASN A 10 -11.68 -27.87 -0.34
CA ASN A 10 -11.87 -26.74 -1.26
C ASN A 10 -13.01 -26.94 -2.28
N ASP A 11 -13.64 -28.14 -2.38
CA ASP A 11 -14.85 -28.35 -3.17
C ASP A 11 -16.09 -27.80 -2.48
N TYR A 12 -16.05 -27.61 -1.17
CA TYR A 12 -17.13 -27.00 -0.43
C TYR A 12 -17.01 -25.47 -0.47
N GLY A 13 -18.03 -24.79 -1.00
CA GLY A 13 -18.06 -23.33 -1.11
C GLY A 13 -17.78 -22.64 0.23
N TRP A 14 -18.46 -23.06 1.30
CA TRP A 14 -18.26 -22.47 2.63
C TRP A 14 -16.78 -22.53 3.10
N ALA A 15 -16.08 -23.65 2.81
CA ALA A 15 -14.71 -23.83 3.30
C ALA A 15 -13.72 -22.93 2.54
N ARG A 16 -13.81 -22.87 1.19
CA ARG A 16 -12.91 -21.99 0.42
C ARG A 16 -13.17 -20.50 0.67
N TRP A 17 -14.44 -20.09 0.82
CA TRP A 17 -14.76 -18.72 1.16
C TRP A 17 -14.37 -18.36 2.59
N THR A 18 -14.47 -19.30 3.55
CA THR A 18 -13.91 -19.10 4.91
C THR A 18 -12.40 -18.93 4.86
N ALA A 19 -11.67 -19.76 4.10
CA ALA A 19 -10.23 -19.63 3.94
C ALA A 19 -9.84 -18.24 3.38
N MET A 20 -10.56 -17.78 2.35
CA MET A 20 -10.37 -16.44 1.77
C MET A 20 -10.61 -15.33 2.82
N VAL A 21 -11.72 -15.39 3.57
CA VAL A 21 -12.05 -14.38 4.59
C VAL A 21 -10.99 -14.33 5.70
N LEU A 22 -10.50 -15.48 6.17
CA LEU A 22 -9.45 -15.52 7.21
C LEU A 22 -8.16 -14.84 6.74
N ILE A 23 -7.72 -15.08 5.50
CA ILE A 23 -6.55 -14.44 4.91
C ILE A 23 -6.80 -12.95 4.69
N ALA A 24 -7.95 -12.60 4.12
CA ALA A 24 -8.32 -11.21 3.83
C ALA A 24 -8.43 -10.35 5.10
N LEU A 25 -8.91 -10.92 6.22
CA LEU A 25 -8.93 -10.23 7.51
C LEU A 25 -7.52 -9.98 8.07
N MET A 26 -6.61 -10.94 7.94
CA MET A 26 -5.20 -10.72 8.32
C MET A 26 -4.61 -9.55 7.51
N MET A 27 -4.82 -9.52 6.19
CA MET A 27 -4.35 -8.46 5.32
C MET A 27 -5.02 -7.11 5.62
N LEU A 28 -6.32 -7.10 5.91
CA LEU A 28 -7.05 -5.91 6.31
C LEU A 28 -6.45 -5.28 7.59
N PHE A 29 -6.15 -6.08 8.60
CA PHE A 29 -5.54 -5.60 9.83
C PHE A 29 -4.11 -5.10 9.62
N ALA A 30 -3.33 -5.76 8.75
CA ALA A 30 -2.01 -5.29 8.35
C ALA A 30 -2.09 -3.90 7.70
N HIS A 31 -2.97 -3.71 6.73
CA HIS A 31 -3.14 -2.41 6.06
C HIS A 31 -3.73 -1.32 6.98
N MET A 32 -4.55 -1.67 7.98
CA MET A 32 -4.95 -0.70 9.00
C MET A 32 -3.74 -0.21 9.80
N PHE A 33 -2.79 -1.09 10.15
CA PHE A 33 -1.59 -0.70 10.88
C PHE A 33 -0.64 0.18 10.03
N VAL A 34 -0.60 -0.03 8.70
CA VAL A 34 0.18 0.79 7.75
C VAL A 34 -0.14 2.28 7.90
N ASP A 35 -1.42 2.63 8.01
CA ASP A 35 -1.89 4.01 7.99
C ASP A 35 -2.35 4.54 9.35
N VAL A 36 -2.12 3.81 10.44
CA VAL A 36 -2.65 4.15 11.77
C VAL A 36 -2.26 5.55 12.26
N ILE A 37 -1.07 6.04 11.91
CA ILE A 37 -0.61 7.38 12.32
C ILE A 37 -0.95 8.45 11.27
N SER A 38 -1.19 8.08 10.01
CA SER A 38 -1.43 9.03 8.92
C SER A 38 -2.53 10.05 9.21
N PRO A 39 -3.72 9.68 9.73
CA PRO A 39 -4.78 10.64 10.04
C PRO A 39 -4.52 11.48 11.30
N ILE A 40 -3.50 11.17 12.09
CA ILE A 40 -3.15 11.86 13.35
C ILE A 40 -1.71 12.40 13.32
N LYS A 41 -1.22 12.76 12.12
CA LYS A 41 0.16 13.24 11.92
C LYS A 41 0.52 14.41 12.83
N GLU A 42 -0.38 15.39 13.01
CA GLU A 42 -0.15 16.53 13.88
C GLU A 42 -0.03 16.13 15.35
N LEU A 43 -0.84 15.18 15.81
CA LEU A 43 -0.77 14.69 17.18
C LEU A 43 0.59 14.05 17.49
N ILE A 44 1.16 13.25 16.59
CA ILE A 44 2.49 12.67 16.82
C ILE A 44 3.59 13.73 16.76
N GLN A 45 3.42 14.75 15.93
CA GLN A 45 4.32 15.91 15.90
C GLN A 45 4.35 16.61 17.27
N VAL A 46 3.18 16.89 17.84
CA VAL A 46 3.06 17.54 19.16
C VAL A 46 3.59 16.63 20.28
N GLN A 47 3.26 15.34 20.28
CA GLN A 47 3.57 14.43 21.37
C GLN A 47 5.01 13.86 21.32
N ARG A 48 5.62 13.75 20.15
CA ARG A 48 6.92 13.08 19.95
C ARG A 48 7.92 13.90 19.15
N GLY A 49 7.58 15.12 18.78
CA GLY A 49 8.47 16.02 18.04
C GLY A 49 8.75 15.56 16.61
N TRP A 50 7.83 14.80 15.98
CA TRP A 50 8.04 14.34 14.59
C TRP A 50 7.64 15.43 13.62
N THR A 51 8.60 16.21 13.18
CA THR A 51 8.44 17.18 12.08
C THR A 51 8.04 16.47 10.78
N SER A 52 7.67 17.21 9.75
CA SER A 52 7.16 16.62 8.52
C SER A 52 8.18 15.78 7.76
N ASP A 53 9.45 16.14 7.80
CA ASP A 53 10.56 15.38 7.21
C ASP A 53 10.84 14.08 8.00
N ILE A 54 10.77 14.13 9.33
CA ILE A 54 10.86 12.96 10.20
C ILE A 54 9.68 12.00 9.93
N PHE A 55 8.48 12.53 9.86
CA PHE A 55 7.29 11.74 9.52
C PHE A 55 7.38 11.11 8.12
N GLY A 56 7.87 11.86 7.13
CA GLY A 56 8.10 11.35 5.77
C GLY A 56 9.15 10.23 5.75
N THR A 57 10.25 10.38 6.50
CA THR A 57 11.29 9.36 6.63
C THR A 57 10.74 8.10 7.33
N TYR A 58 9.98 8.26 8.40
CA TYR A 58 9.26 7.18 9.05
C TYR A 58 8.28 6.47 8.07
N ALA A 59 7.47 7.23 7.34
CA ALA A 59 6.50 6.66 6.40
C ALA A 59 7.17 5.88 5.25
N GLY A 60 8.30 6.37 4.73
CA GLY A 60 9.08 5.69 3.70
C GLY A 60 9.83 4.46 4.21
N SER A 61 10.09 4.37 5.50
CA SER A 61 10.83 3.25 6.10
C SER A 61 10.10 1.91 5.96
N GLU A 62 8.78 1.90 5.82
CA GLU A 62 7.95 0.70 5.59
C GLU A 62 8.52 -0.17 4.45
N TYR A 63 8.96 0.46 3.38
CA TYR A 63 9.42 -0.22 2.15
C TYR A 63 10.94 -0.36 2.06
N LEU A 64 11.70 0.23 2.97
CA LEU A 64 13.14 0.38 2.84
C LEU A 64 13.88 -0.97 2.80
N LEU A 65 13.50 -1.94 3.63
CA LEU A 65 14.12 -3.28 3.58
C LEU A 65 13.73 -4.04 2.31
N ASN A 66 12.54 -3.80 1.77
CA ASN A 66 12.12 -4.41 0.50
C ASN A 66 12.93 -3.85 -0.68
N VAL A 67 13.32 -2.57 -0.64
CA VAL A 67 14.31 -1.97 -1.56
C VAL A 67 15.66 -2.72 -1.49
N TRP A 68 16.09 -3.15 -0.30
CA TRP A 68 17.31 -3.93 -0.13
C TRP A 68 17.18 -5.42 -0.50
N GLY A 69 16.07 -5.83 -1.11
CA GLY A 69 15.88 -7.17 -1.67
C GLY A 69 15.13 -8.16 -0.79
N PHE A 70 14.61 -7.76 0.38
CA PHE A 70 13.82 -8.66 1.23
C PHE A 70 12.54 -9.17 0.55
N LEU A 71 11.96 -8.43 -0.38
CA LEU A 71 10.82 -8.90 -1.17
C LEU A 71 11.16 -10.14 -2.01
N ILE A 72 12.35 -10.16 -2.62
CA ILE A 72 12.84 -11.31 -3.40
C ILE A 72 13.09 -12.50 -2.46
N LEU A 73 13.71 -12.25 -1.30
CA LEU A 73 13.93 -13.26 -0.28
C LEU A 73 12.61 -13.87 0.22
N ALA A 74 11.58 -13.04 0.40
CA ALA A 74 10.25 -13.49 0.81
C ALA A 74 9.63 -14.46 -0.22
N GLY A 75 9.79 -14.20 -1.53
CA GLY A 75 9.38 -15.12 -2.59
C GLY A 75 10.10 -16.46 -2.51
N ILE A 76 11.43 -16.45 -2.32
CA ILE A 76 12.23 -17.66 -2.17
C ILE A 76 11.80 -18.47 -0.92
N ILE A 77 11.51 -17.79 0.19
CA ILE A 77 11.01 -18.44 1.41
C ILE A 77 9.65 -19.11 1.13
N LEU A 78 8.75 -18.42 0.43
CA LEU A 78 7.44 -18.95 0.07
C LEU A 78 7.56 -20.21 -0.78
N ASP A 79 8.46 -20.22 -1.75
CA ASP A 79 8.63 -21.35 -2.66
C ASP A 79 9.27 -22.56 -1.96
N LYS A 80 10.22 -22.32 -1.06
CA LYS A 80 10.93 -23.41 -0.35
C LYS A 80 10.20 -23.94 0.88
N MET A 81 9.50 -23.07 1.61
CA MET A 81 8.94 -23.41 2.93
C MET A 81 7.40 -23.49 2.91
N GLY A 82 6.77 -23.11 1.79
CA GLY A 82 5.34 -23.23 1.56
C GLY A 82 4.49 -22.19 2.28
N LEU A 83 3.19 -22.21 1.97
CA LEU A 83 2.20 -21.20 2.39
C LEU A 83 2.08 -21.06 3.91
N ARG A 84 2.03 -22.17 4.62
CA ARG A 84 1.76 -22.16 6.07
C ARG A 84 2.90 -21.53 6.86
N PHE A 85 4.13 -21.95 6.56
CA PHE A 85 5.31 -21.39 7.24
C PHE A 85 5.45 -19.90 6.92
N THR A 86 5.41 -19.56 5.64
CA THR A 86 5.66 -18.18 5.18
C THR A 86 4.60 -17.23 5.73
N GLY A 87 3.33 -17.60 5.73
CA GLY A 87 2.28 -16.74 6.26
C GLY A 87 2.31 -16.60 7.78
N LEU A 88 2.65 -17.65 8.54
CA LEU A 88 2.87 -17.53 9.98
C LEU A 88 4.09 -16.65 10.29
N ALA A 89 5.20 -16.86 9.57
CA ALA A 89 6.40 -16.04 9.70
C ALA A 89 6.12 -14.58 9.38
N SER A 90 5.33 -14.30 8.33
CA SER A 90 4.93 -12.93 7.97
C SER A 90 4.11 -12.27 9.09
N ALA A 91 3.10 -12.98 9.63
CA ALA A 91 2.26 -12.47 10.71
C ALA A 91 3.08 -12.18 11.99
N ILE A 92 4.00 -13.06 12.35
CA ILE A 92 4.91 -12.86 13.49
C ILE A 92 5.83 -11.67 13.25
N THR A 93 6.41 -11.55 12.06
CA THR A 93 7.28 -10.43 11.68
C THR A 93 6.53 -9.10 11.75
N MET A 94 5.27 -9.05 11.28
CA MET A 94 4.41 -7.88 11.42
C MET A 94 4.17 -7.51 12.89
N ILE A 95 3.86 -8.50 13.76
CA ILE A 95 3.64 -8.25 15.18
C ILE A 95 4.91 -7.76 15.86
N VAL A 96 6.07 -8.33 15.57
CA VAL A 96 7.35 -7.89 16.12
C VAL A 96 7.62 -6.43 15.72
N GLY A 97 7.51 -6.09 14.44
CA GLY A 97 7.69 -4.72 13.96
C GLY A 97 6.68 -3.74 14.56
N ALA A 98 5.41 -4.14 14.65
CA ALA A 98 4.35 -3.36 15.27
C ALA A 98 4.58 -3.14 16.77
N SER A 99 5.09 -4.15 17.48
CA SER A 99 5.41 -4.04 18.92
C SER A 99 6.56 -3.08 19.18
N ILE A 100 7.58 -3.09 18.32
CA ILE A 100 8.69 -2.13 18.38
C ILE A 100 8.17 -0.71 18.15
N LYS A 101 7.33 -0.49 17.13
CA LYS A 101 6.70 0.81 16.85
C LYS A 101 5.80 1.24 18.02
N PHE A 102 4.99 0.34 18.56
CA PHE A 102 4.15 0.63 19.74
C PHE A 102 4.99 1.07 20.93
N TYR A 103 6.07 0.35 21.25
CA TYR A 103 6.97 0.71 22.33
C TYR A 103 7.61 2.09 22.09
N ALA A 104 8.08 2.35 20.87
CA ALA A 104 8.72 3.61 20.48
C ALA A 104 7.83 4.85 20.67
N VAL A 105 6.52 4.72 20.42
CA VAL A 105 5.56 5.83 20.61
C VAL A 105 4.93 5.86 22.00
N SER A 106 5.16 4.83 22.83
CA SER A 106 4.61 4.73 24.17
C SER A 106 5.32 5.66 25.16
N ASN A 107 4.64 5.95 26.30
CA ASN A 107 5.27 6.69 27.37
C ASN A 107 6.31 5.85 28.14
N ALA A 108 6.26 4.52 28.03
CA ALA A 108 7.24 3.62 28.62
C ALA A 108 8.65 3.72 27.99
N PHE A 109 8.75 4.27 26.78
CA PHE A 109 10.03 4.48 26.13
C PHE A 109 10.74 5.74 26.64
N ILE A 110 9.99 6.75 27.08
CA ILE A 110 10.50 8.05 27.52
C ILE A 110 11.33 7.88 28.80
N GLY A 111 12.50 8.46 28.86
CA GLY A 111 13.43 8.41 29.98
C GLY A 111 14.24 7.12 30.12
N THR A 112 14.12 6.20 29.15
CA THR A 112 14.91 4.96 29.18
C THR A 112 16.36 5.17 28.72
N GLY A 113 17.26 4.28 29.16
CA GLY A 113 18.63 4.26 28.65
C GLY A 113 18.73 4.04 27.15
N LEU A 114 17.77 3.31 26.55
CA LEU A 114 17.68 3.10 25.11
C LEU A 114 17.35 4.42 24.38
N GLU A 115 16.42 5.21 24.90
CA GLU A 115 16.14 6.54 24.35
C GLU A 115 17.38 7.43 24.36
N SER A 116 18.05 7.49 25.50
CA SER A 116 19.27 8.29 25.67
C SER A 116 20.38 7.84 24.71
N TRP A 117 20.57 6.53 24.55
CA TRP A 117 21.54 5.98 23.61
C TRP A 117 21.16 6.32 22.15
N LEU A 118 19.90 6.16 21.76
CA LEU A 118 19.44 6.51 20.41
C LEU A 118 19.55 8.01 20.13
N ASN A 119 19.37 8.88 21.12
CA ASN A 119 19.55 10.33 20.98
C ASN A 119 21.03 10.76 20.94
N SER A 120 21.99 9.90 21.29
CA SER A 120 23.43 10.24 21.27
C SER A 120 24.02 10.37 19.86
N TRP A 121 23.36 9.81 18.86
CA TRP A 121 23.77 9.87 17.47
C TRP A 121 22.60 10.32 16.59
N TRP A 122 22.88 11.00 15.47
CA TRP A 122 21.87 11.60 14.56
C TRP A 122 20.81 12.40 15.34
N THR A 123 21.26 13.41 16.05
CA THR A 123 20.48 14.18 17.03
C THR A 123 19.26 14.90 16.44
N SER A 124 19.28 15.21 15.14
CA SER A 124 18.15 15.82 14.43
C SER A 124 16.98 14.86 14.21
N PHE A 125 17.16 13.56 14.44
CA PHE A 125 16.11 12.54 14.27
C PHE A 125 15.78 11.93 15.64
N PRO A 126 14.58 12.16 16.22
CA PRO A 126 14.23 11.71 17.57
C PRO A 126 14.37 10.21 17.78
N ALA A 127 14.77 9.79 18.97
CA ALA A 127 14.91 8.38 19.32
C ALA A 127 13.64 7.57 19.05
N SER A 128 12.45 8.14 19.37
CA SER A 128 11.16 7.51 19.12
C SER A 128 10.92 7.27 17.63
N ALA A 129 11.33 8.21 16.76
CA ALA A 129 11.20 8.06 15.31
C ALA A 129 12.18 7.03 14.75
N LYS A 130 13.43 6.96 15.25
CA LYS A 130 14.40 5.92 14.86
C LYS A 130 13.88 4.53 15.16
N LEU A 131 13.43 4.32 16.39
CA LEU A 131 12.94 3.03 16.83
C LEU A 131 11.62 2.65 16.13
N ALA A 132 10.70 3.61 15.94
CA ALA A 132 9.47 3.40 15.20
C ALA A 132 9.72 3.07 13.72
N SER A 133 10.71 3.74 13.08
CA SER A 133 11.10 3.44 11.70
C SER A 133 11.70 2.04 11.57
N LEU A 134 12.53 1.60 12.51
CA LEU A 134 13.03 0.23 12.56
C LEU A 134 11.89 -0.77 12.68
N GLY A 135 10.94 -0.53 13.59
CA GLY A 135 9.76 -1.37 13.73
C GLY A 135 8.91 -1.40 12.46
N PHE A 136 8.78 -0.27 11.79
CA PHE A 136 7.98 -0.16 10.57
C PHE A 136 8.67 -0.82 9.36
N MET A 137 10.01 -0.80 9.27
CA MET A 137 10.78 -1.59 8.30
C MET A 137 10.55 -3.09 8.45
N ILE A 138 10.62 -3.59 9.69
CA ILE A 138 10.39 -5.01 10.01
C ILE A 138 8.94 -5.38 9.68
N PHE A 139 7.98 -4.53 10.07
CA PHE A 139 6.56 -4.72 9.75
C PHE A 139 6.34 -4.78 8.23
N GLY A 140 6.93 -3.86 7.46
CA GLY A 140 6.79 -3.78 6.00
C GLY A 140 7.27 -5.05 5.30
N CYS A 141 8.39 -5.65 5.77
CA CYS A 141 8.84 -6.96 5.27
C CYS A 141 7.79 -8.05 5.49
N GLY A 142 7.19 -8.10 6.68
CA GLY A 142 6.14 -9.05 6.99
C GLY A 142 4.88 -8.80 6.15
N CYS A 143 4.50 -7.54 5.94
CA CYS A 143 3.32 -7.16 5.16
C CYS A 143 3.43 -7.57 3.69
N GLU A 144 4.55 -7.29 3.04
CA GLU A 144 4.81 -7.70 1.65
C GLU A 144 4.88 -9.23 1.52
N MET A 145 5.53 -9.92 2.46
CA MET A 145 5.56 -11.37 2.49
C MET A 145 4.16 -11.98 2.67
N ALA A 146 3.29 -11.34 3.48
CA ALA A 146 1.89 -11.74 3.63
C ALA A 146 1.12 -11.58 2.32
N GLY A 147 1.33 -10.48 1.57
CA GLY A 147 0.66 -10.22 0.29
C GLY A 147 0.92 -11.29 -0.75
N ILE A 148 2.21 -11.66 -0.99
CA ILE A 148 2.54 -12.73 -1.95
C ILE A 148 2.02 -14.09 -1.48
N THR A 149 2.00 -14.34 -0.17
CA THR A 149 1.47 -15.59 0.41
C THR A 149 -0.05 -15.67 0.24
N ALA A 150 -0.77 -14.56 0.44
CA ALA A 150 -2.21 -14.47 0.25
C ALA A 150 -2.59 -14.79 -1.21
N SER A 151 -1.92 -14.18 -2.17
CA SER A 151 -2.15 -14.43 -3.60
C SER A 151 -1.94 -15.92 -3.97
N LYS A 152 -0.86 -16.55 -3.49
CA LYS A 152 -0.59 -17.99 -3.71
C LYS A 152 -1.65 -18.88 -3.03
N ALA A 153 -2.11 -18.50 -1.84
CA ALA A 153 -3.17 -19.22 -1.14
C ALA A 153 -4.51 -19.16 -1.89
N MET A 154 -4.86 -17.98 -2.44
CA MET A 154 -6.05 -17.83 -3.28
C MET A 154 -5.97 -18.71 -4.52
N ALA A 155 -4.83 -18.71 -5.23
CA ALA A 155 -4.63 -19.58 -6.39
C ALA A 155 -4.85 -21.04 -6.02
N LYS A 156 -4.24 -21.55 -4.94
CA LYS A 156 -4.38 -22.95 -4.49
C LYS A 156 -5.82 -23.33 -4.12
N TRP A 157 -6.51 -22.48 -3.35
CA TRP A 157 -7.85 -22.81 -2.83
C TRP A 157 -8.97 -22.66 -3.85
N PHE A 158 -8.76 -21.81 -4.87
CA PHE A 158 -9.75 -21.51 -5.91
C PHE A 158 -9.37 -22.03 -7.30
N GLU A 159 -8.33 -22.86 -7.40
CA GLU A 159 -7.96 -23.50 -8.66
C GLU A 159 -9.14 -24.27 -9.29
N GLY A 160 -9.42 -23.96 -10.56
CA GLY A 160 -10.57 -24.53 -11.30
C GLY A 160 -11.95 -24.10 -10.79
N LYS A 161 -12.02 -23.05 -9.96
CA LYS A 161 -13.25 -22.49 -9.35
C LYS A 161 -13.32 -20.98 -9.55
N GLU A 162 -13.99 -20.25 -8.66
CA GLU A 162 -14.22 -18.80 -8.78
C GLU A 162 -12.96 -17.97 -8.44
N MET A 163 -11.78 -18.34 -8.95
CA MET A 163 -10.50 -17.71 -8.62
C MET A 163 -10.47 -16.22 -8.94
N ALA A 164 -10.97 -15.82 -10.12
CA ALA A 164 -11.03 -14.41 -10.51
C ALA A 164 -11.90 -13.59 -9.56
N LEU A 165 -13.01 -14.15 -9.08
CA LEU A 165 -13.88 -13.49 -8.10
C LEU A 165 -13.18 -13.37 -6.74
N ALA A 166 -12.50 -14.41 -6.26
CA ALA A 166 -11.80 -14.41 -4.97
C ALA A 166 -10.66 -13.38 -4.96
N MET A 167 -9.80 -13.37 -5.98
CA MET A 167 -8.73 -12.38 -6.14
C MET A 167 -9.29 -10.97 -6.36
N GLY A 168 -10.40 -10.85 -7.10
CA GLY A 168 -11.08 -9.58 -7.32
C GLY A 168 -11.74 -8.99 -6.08
N LEU A 169 -12.05 -9.80 -5.06
CA LEU A 169 -12.61 -9.35 -3.79
C LEU A 169 -11.52 -9.04 -2.74
N GLU A 170 -10.38 -9.69 -2.79
CA GLU A 170 -9.26 -9.46 -1.86
C GLU A 170 -8.80 -8.00 -1.92
N MET A 171 -8.58 -7.45 -3.11
CA MET A 171 -8.12 -6.08 -3.29
C MET A 171 -9.08 -5.00 -2.74
N PRO A 172 -10.39 -5.02 -3.01
CA PRO A 172 -11.33 -4.12 -2.35
C PRO A 172 -11.37 -4.26 -0.84
N LEU A 173 -11.25 -5.47 -0.29
CA LEU A 173 -11.21 -5.69 1.16
C LEU A 173 -10.01 -5.01 1.80
N THR A 174 -8.83 -5.08 1.18
CA THR A 174 -7.65 -4.34 1.68
C THR A 174 -7.85 -2.82 1.61
N ARG A 175 -8.65 -2.31 0.66
CA ARG A 175 -8.99 -0.88 0.58
C ARG A 175 -9.97 -0.42 1.66
N VAL A 176 -10.83 -1.33 2.15
CA VAL A 176 -11.70 -1.05 3.30
C VAL A 176 -10.87 -0.71 4.55
N SER A 177 -9.64 -1.21 4.68
CA SER A 177 -8.73 -0.86 5.77
C SER A 177 -8.48 0.64 5.88
N VAL A 178 -8.32 1.33 4.75
CA VAL A 178 -8.10 2.79 4.70
C VAL A 178 -9.35 3.52 5.19
N PHE A 179 -10.54 3.11 4.72
CA PHE A 179 -11.79 3.67 5.21
C PHE A 179 -11.93 3.51 6.74
N LEU A 180 -11.64 2.31 7.24
CA LEU A 180 -11.74 2.01 8.67
C LEU A 180 -10.72 2.79 9.49
N ILE A 181 -9.44 2.80 9.10
CA ILE A 181 -8.40 3.41 9.92
C ILE A 181 -8.49 4.93 9.95
N PHE A 182 -8.86 5.58 8.84
CA PHE A 182 -9.11 7.01 8.82
C PHE A 182 -10.37 7.40 9.60
N THR A 183 -11.32 6.48 9.79
CA THR A 183 -12.47 6.67 10.67
C THR A 183 -12.11 6.46 12.14
N ILE A 184 -11.37 5.39 12.45
CA ILE A 184 -11.17 4.89 13.81
C ILE A 184 -10.01 5.61 14.52
N SER A 185 -8.88 5.82 13.82
CA SER A 185 -7.64 6.30 14.45
C SER A 185 -7.80 7.67 15.15
N PRO A 186 -8.37 8.72 14.54
CA PRO A 186 -8.54 10.01 15.23
C PRO A 186 -9.48 9.92 16.44
N ARG A 187 -10.51 9.08 16.36
CA ARG A 187 -11.47 8.87 17.46
C ARG A 187 -10.85 8.13 18.63
N LEU A 188 -10.09 7.05 18.36
CA LEU A 188 -9.33 6.33 19.38
C LEU A 188 -8.22 7.19 19.97
N ALA A 189 -7.58 8.02 19.18
CA ALA A 189 -6.60 8.98 19.66
C ALA A 189 -7.23 10.01 20.60
N GLY A 190 -8.56 10.20 20.57
CA GLY A 190 -9.27 11.16 21.40
C GLY A 190 -9.04 12.61 20.96
N ILE A 191 -8.91 12.84 19.65
CA ILE A 191 -8.82 14.20 19.09
C ILE A 191 -10.01 15.03 19.53
N GLY A 192 -9.76 16.26 20.00
CA GLY A 192 -10.77 17.14 20.58
C GLY A 192 -11.17 16.85 22.02
N GLY A 193 -10.62 15.79 22.63
CA GLY A 193 -10.83 15.46 24.05
C GLY A 193 -9.73 15.99 24.97
N ALA A 194 -9.92 15.83 26.28
CA ALA A 194 -8.99 16.33 27.29
C ALA A 194 -7.59 15.65 27.28
N ASN A 195 -7.50 14.41 26.83
CA ASN A 195 -6.25 13.63 26.85
C ASN A 195 -6.04 12.87 25.54
N PRO A 196 -5.68 13.54 24.44
CA PRO A 196 -5.37 12.86 23.18
C PRO A 196 -4.11 12.00 23.32
N SER A 197 -4.05 10.85 22.63
CA SER A 197 -2.90 9.95 22.69
C SER A 197 -2.72 9.16 21.40
N VAL A 198 -1.53 9.27 20.82
CA VAL A 198 -1.09 8.49 19.65
C VAL A 198 -0.96 7.00 19.96
N VAL A 199 -0.77 6.65 21.23
CA VAL A 199 -0.54 5.26 21.66
C VAL A 199 -1.78 4.37 21.49
N ARG A 200 -2.98 4.90 21.74
CA ARG A 200 -4.23 4.12 21.70
C ARG A 200 -4.54 3.50 20.34
N PRO A 201 -4.54 4.25 19.22
CA PRO A 201 -4.79 3.65 17.91
C PRO A 201 -3.70 2.66 17.49
N VAL A 202 -2.43 2.90 17.86
CA VAL A 202 -1.34 1.96 17.58
C VAL A 202 -1.50 0.67 18.36
N ALA A 203 -1.87 0.75 19.66
CA ALA A 203 -2.18 -0.42 20.49
C ALA A 203 -3.37 -1.23 19.94
N PHE A 204 -4.42 -0.53 19.50
CA PHE A 204 -5.58 -1.17 18.88
C PHE A 204 -5.20 -1.97 17.61
N CYS A 205 -4.45 -1.37 16.71
CA CYS A 205 -4.02 -2.06 15.49
C CYS A 205 -3.03 -3.21 15.79
N LEU A 206 -2.16 -3.08 16.82
CA LEU A 206 -1.32 -4.19 17.28
C LEU A 206 -2.17 -5.37 17.78
N ALA A 207 -3.23 -5.11 18.55
CA ALA A 207 -4.17 -6.15 18.97
C ALA A 207 -4.88 -6.83 17.79
N LEU A 208 -5.27 -6.04 16.76
CA LEU A 208 -5.84 -6.59 15.53
C LEU A 208 -4.84 -7.49 14.78
N LEU A 209 -3.55 -7.15 14.75
CA LEU A 209 -2.52 -8.02 14.14
C LEU A 209 -2.39 -9.35 14.90
N CYS A 210 -2.48 -9.34 16.22
CA CYS A 210 -2.51 -10.58 17.01
C CYS A 210 -3.74 -11.45 16.68
N ILE A 211 -4.91 -10.82 16.48
CA ILE A 211 -6.12 -11.51 16.02
C ILE A 211 -5.92 -12.03 14.58
N GLY A 212 -5.25 -11.28 13.71
CA GLY A 212 -4.87 -11.70 12.37
C GLY A 212 -4.00 -12.95 12.35
N LEU A 213 -3.03 -13.06 13.26
CA LEU A 213 -2.22 -14.27 13.45
C LEU A 213 -3.08 -15.47 13.84
N LEU A 214 -4.07 -15.29 14.73
CA LEU A 214 -5.02 -16.36 15.08
C LEU A 214 -5.84 -16.81 13.88
N PHE A 215 -6.35 -15.88 13.08
CA PHE A 215 -7.08 -16.20 11.84
C PHE A 215 -6.22 -16.96 10.84
N TYR A 216 -4.98 -16.52 10.64
CA TYR A 216 -4.08 -17.24 9.75
C TYR A 216 -3.69 -18.63 10.30
N SER A 217 -3.57 -18.79 11.62
CA SER A 217 -3.34 -20.09 12.24
C SER A 217 -4.50 -21.05 12.01
N ILE A 218 -5.76 -20.58 12.06
CA ILE A 218 -6.95 -21.36 11.70
C ILE A 218 -6.89 -21.77 10.22
N PHE A 219 -6.54 -20.82 9.33
CA PHE A 219 -6.33 -21.14 7.91
C PHE A 219 -5.28 -22.23 7.72
N CYS A 220 -4.15 -22.19 8.44
CA CYS A 220 -3.11 -23.22 8.36
C CYS A 220 -3.62 -24.63 8.71
N VAL A 221 -4.53 -24.73 9.69
CA VAL A 221 -5.18 -26.00 10.04
C VAL A 221 -6.06 -26.50 8.90
N MET A 222 -6.84 -25.61 8.28
CA MET A 222 -7.67 -25.92 7.12
C MET A 222 -6.81 -26.34 5.92
N ASP A 223 -5.74 -25.63 5.63
CA ASP A 223 -4.82 -25.91 4.54
C ASP A 223 -4.09 -27.25 4.71
N LYS A 224 -3.63 -27.54 5.93
CA LYS A 224 -3.04 -28.86 6.26
C LYS A 224 -4.02 -30.01 6.03
N LYS A 225 -5.31 -29.79 6.30
CA LYS A 225 -6.37 -30.79 6.05
C LYS A 225 -6.60 -30.98 4.54
N LEU A 226 -6.55 -29.91 3.78
CA LEU A 226 -6.66 -29.95 2.31
C LEU A 226 -5.52 -30.75 1.69
N ASP A 227 -4.25 -30.48 2.08
CA ASP A 227 -3.08 -31.19 1.56
C ASP A 227 -3.15 -32.71 1.83
N LYS A 228 -3.64 -33.10 3.02
CA LYS A 228 -3.84 -34.52 3.32
C LYS A 228 -4.90 -35.18 2.44
N GLN A 229 -5.85 -34.43 1.91
CA GLN A 229 -6.91 -34.95 1.04
C GLN A 229 -6.46 -35.03 -0.42
N THR A 230 -5.67 -34.04 -0.87
CA THR A 230 -5.23 -33.93 -2.27
C THR A 230 -3.95 -34.72 -2.55
N GLY A 231 -3.19 -35.08 -1.52
CA GLY A 231 -1.85 -35.67 -1.68
C GLY A 231 -0.84 -34.69 -2.31
N ALA A 232 -1.21 -33.43 -2.44
CA ALA A 232 -0.36 -32.43 -3.07
C ALA A 232 0.72 -31.96 -2.07
N ALA A 233 1.98 -32.20 -2.41
CA ALA A 233 3.05 -31.35 -1.95
C ALA A 233 2.88 -29.97 -2.63
N ASP A 234 3.32 -28.88 -1.97
CA ASP A 234 3.32 -27.54 -2.56
C ASP A 234 4.19 -27.52 -3.84
N ASN A 235 3.63 -27.95 -4.97
CA ASN A 235 4.32 -27.90 -6.26
C ASN A 235 4.12 -26.50 -6.83
N VAL A 236 5.20 -25.73 -6.86
CA VAL A 236 5.29 -24.47 -7.62
C VAL A 236 5.35 -24.82 -9.10
N ASP A 237 4.60 -24.09 -9.94
CA ASP A 237 4.79 -24.18 -11.37
C ASP A 237 6.20 -23.65 -11.69
N PRO A 238 7.09 -24.47 -12.31
CA PRO A 238 8.46 -24.04 -12.60
C PRO A 238 8.55 -22.82 -13.51
N GLU A 239 7.46 -22.46 -14.22
CA GLU A 239 7.39 -21.26 -15.07
C GLU A 239 7.16 -19.96 -14.26
N GLU A 240 6.63 -20.05 -13.03
CA GLU A 240 6.38 -18.90 -12.15
C GLU A 240 7.52 -18.62 -11.16
N GLU A 241 8.52 -19.49 -11.12
CA GLU A 241 9.65 -19.37 -10.17
C GLU A 241 10.59 -18.22 -10.56
N PHE A 242 10.95 -17.38 -9.57
CA PHE A 242 11.94 -16.32 -9.76
C PHE A 242 13.32 -16.90 -10.05
N LYS A 243 13.93 -16.50 -11.18
CA LYS A 243 15.26 -16.95 -11.59
C LYS A 243 16.24 -15.78 -11.72
N PHE A 244 17.30 -15.81 -10.93
CA PHE A 244 18.38 -14.81 -10.99
C PHE A 244 19.01 -14.68 -12.39
N SER A 245 19.05 -15.77 -13.18
CA SER A 245 19.54 -15.77 -14.57
C SER A 245 18.74 -14.87 -15.50
N ASP A 246 17.49 -14.57 -15.15
CA ASP A 246 16.58 -13.80 -16.01
C ASP A 246 16.70 -12.29 -15.82
N ILE A 247 17.29 -11.85 -14.69
CA ILE A 247 17.44 -10.44 -14.33
C ILE A 247 18.11 -9.64 -15.45
N GLY A 248 19.24 -10.14 -15.97
CA GLY A 248 19.99 -9.45 -17.01
C GLY A 248 19.18 -9.26 -18.30
N LYS A 249 18.38 -10.26 -18.70
CA LYS A 249 17.52 -10.20 -19.88
C LYS A 249 16.35 -9.23 -19.70
N ILE A 250 15.71 -9.28 -18.51
CA ILE A 250 14.60 -8.41 -18.17
C ILE A 250 15.06 -6.95 -18.12
N PHE A 251 16.18 -6.66 -17.48
CA PHE A 251 16.74 -5.31 -17.39
C PHE A 251 17.24 -4.75 -18.72
N SER A 252 17.56 -5.61 -19.68
CA SER A 252 17.89 -5.19 -21.05
C SER A 252 16.66 -4.77 -21.86
N SER A 253 15.45 -5.09 -21.37
CA SER A 253 14.19 -4.74 -22.04
C SER A 253 13.81 -3.29 -21.76
N LYS A 254 13.73 -2.47 -22.80
CA LYS A 254 13.21 -1.10 -22.72
C LYS A 254 11.77 -1.05 -22.21
N LEU A 255 10.93 -1.99 -22.64
CA LEU A 255 9.53 -2.06 -22.26
C LEU A 255 9.36 -2.38 -20.76
N PHE A 256 10.24 -3.22 -20.20
CA PHE A 256 10.28 -3.46 -18.77
C PHE A 256 10.43 -2.14 -17.99
N TRP A 257 11.40 -1.31 -18.35
CA TRP A 257 11.64 -0.05 -17.67
C TRP A 257 10.51 0.95 -17.82
N ILE A 258 9.86 1.00 -18.99
CA ILE A 258 8.70 1.89 -19.19
C ILE A 258 7.55 1.49 -18.26
N VAL A 259 7.24 0.20 -18.18
CA VAL A 259 6.15 -0.28 -17.30
C VAL A 259 6.52 -0.18 -15.82
N ALA A 260 7.77 -0.52 -15.46
CA ALA A 260 8.26 -0.36 -14.09
C ALA A 260 8.22 1.12 -13.65
N MET A 261 8.64 2.05 -14.50
CA MET A 261 8.58 3.50 -14.21
C MET A 261 7.15 4.01 -14.13
N LEU A 262 6.24 3.56 -15.01
CA LEU A 262 4.82 3.85 -14.86
C LEU A 262 4.28 3.37 -13.52
N CYS A 263 4.62 2.14 -13.12
CA CYS A 263 4.24 1.60 -11.83
C CYS A 263 4.75 2.48 -10.68
N VAL A 264 6.05 2.82 -10.67
CA VAL A 264 6.64 3.73 -9.67
C VAL A 264 5.89 5.05 -9.61
N LEU A 265 5.71 5.72 -10.74
CA LEU A 265 5.15 7.08 -10.79
C LEU A 265 3.69 7.13 -10.30
N TYR A 266 2.87 6.16 -10.73
CA TYR A 266 1.48 6.11 -10.31
C TYR A 266 1.33 5.75 -8.83
N TYR A 267 2.01 4.72 -8.37
CA TYR A 267 1.91 4.27 -6.99
C TYR A 267 2.51 5.30 -6.02
N SER A 268 3.60 5.97 -6.42
CA SER A 268 4.24 7.04 -5.65
C SER A 268 3.39 8.31 -5.54
N ALA A 269 2.49 8.57 -6.49
CA ALA A 269 1.59 9.70 -6.41
C ALA A 269 0.34 9.44 -5.54
N ILE A 270 0.07 8.18 -5.18
CA ILE A 270 -1.13 7.80 -4.42
C ILE A 270 -0.80 7.41 -2.98
N PHE A 271 0.05 6.40 -2.75
CA PHE A 271 0.30 5.90 -1.40
C PHE A 271 1.07 6.89 -0.51
N PRO A 272 2.13 7.57 -0.99
CA PRO A 272 2.74 8.66 -0.24
C PRO A 272 1.80 9.82 0.02
N PHE A 273 0.93 10.19 -0.94
CA PHE A 273 -0.10 11.20 -0.72
C PHE A 273 -1.03 10.81 0.43
N GLN A 274 -1.46 9.53 0.50
CA GLN A 274 -2.32 9.02 1.58
C GLN A 274 -1.74 9.27 2.97
N LYS A 275 -0.40 9.21 3.13
CA LYS A 275 0.28 9.49 4.41
C LYS A 275 0.10 10.93 4.89
N PHE A 276 -0.06 11.88 3.98
CA PHE A 276 -0.16 13.32 4.27
C PHE A 276 -1.56 13.89 4.03
N ALA A 277 -2.47 13.13 3.41
CA ALA A 277 -3.75 13.64 2.90
C ALA A 277 -4.64 14.25 3.98
N ALA A 278 -4.78 13.62 5.15
CA ALA A 278 -5.59 14.16 6.24
C ALA A 278 -5.02 15.48 6.75
N ASN A 279 -3.70 15.57 6.95
CA ASN A 279 -3.05 16.80 7.41
C ASN A 279 -3.09 17.91 6.33
N MET A 280 -3.01 17.56 5.05
CA MET A 280 -3.22 18.50 3.95
C MET A 280 -4.64 19.07 3.95
N LEU A 281 -5.66 18.22 4.11
CA LEU A 281 -7.05 18.68 4.20
C LEU A 281 -7.30 19.49 5.46
N GLN A 282 -6.71 19.12 6.59
CA GLN A 282 -6.74 19.88 7.83
C GLN A 282 -6.19 21.29 7.62
N SER A 283 -5.02 21.41 7.00
CA SER A 283 -4.35 22.67 6.74
C SER A 283 -5.12 23.54 5.73
N ASN A 284 -5.51 22.98 4.58
CA ASN A 284 -6.15 23.75 3.51
C ASN A 284 -7.60 24.18 3.83
N LEU A 285 -8.29 23.44 4.69
CA LEU A 285 -9.70 23.71 5.03
C LEU A 285 -9.89 24.22 6.46
N ASN A 286 -8.80 24.37 7.21
CA ASN A 286 -8.81 24.73 8.63
C ASN A 286 -9.77 23.84 9.46
N LEU A 287 -9.58 22.52 9.34
CA LEU A 287 -10.42 21.52 9.98
C LEU A 287 -9.65 20.82 11.12
N ASP A 288 -10.39 20.23 12.05
CA ASP A 288 -9.80 19.26 12.97
C ASP A 288 -9.40 17.96 12.25
N ALA A 289 -8.47 17.21 12.84
CA ALA A 289 -7.93 15.99 12.23
C ALA A 289 -9.00 14.92 11.99
N THR A 290 -10.05 14.84 12.83
CA THR A 290 -11.14 13.87 12.67
C THR A 290 -11.97 14.18 11.43
N THR A 291 -12.38 15.45 11.26
CA THR A 291 -13.15 15.89 10.10
C THR A 291 -12.34 15.76 8.80
N ALA A 292 -11.06 16.11 8.82
CA ALA A 292 -10.15 15.95 7.67
C ALA A 292 -10.00 14.48 7.26
N ALA A 293 -9.81 13.59 8.24
CA ALA A 293 -9.74 12.15 8.00
C ALA A 293 -11.07 11.58 7.49
N ASP A 294 -12.21 12.09 7.96
CA ASP A 294 -13.54 11.69 7.49
C ASP A 294 -13.79 12.09 6.02
N ILE A 295 -13.13 13.13 5.51
CA ILE A 295 -13.16 13.45 4.07
C ILE A 295 -12.31 12.44 3.31
N PHE A 296 -11.07 12.19 3.74
CA PHE A 296 -10.15 11.32 3.01
C PHE A 296 -10.59 9.85 2.98
N ARG A 297 -11.27 9.34 4.00
CA ARG A 297 -11.70 7.93 4.05
C ARG A 297 -12.52 7.49 2.82
N TRP A 298 -13.13 8.41 2.07
CA TRP A 298 -13.91 8.12 0.88
C TRP A 298 -13.06 7.82 -0.37
N PHE A 299 -11.75 8.06 -0.31
CA PHE A 299 -10.82 7.75 -1.41
C PHE A 299 -10.94 6.30 -1.93
N PRO A 300 -10.90 5.24 -1.08
CA PRO A 300 -10.99 3.86 -1.55
C PRO A 300 -12.37 3.50 -2.10
N ILE A 301 -13.42 4.21 -1.73
CA ILE A 301 -14.78 3.95 -2.23
C ILE A 301 -14.87 4.34 -3.71
N GLY A 302 -14.29 5.47 -4.12
CA GLY A 302 -14.20 5.85 -5.53
C GLY A 302 -13.50 4.76 -6.36
N ALA A 303 -12.41 4.19 -5.83
CA ALA A 303 -11.72 3.07 -6.47
C ALA A 303 -12.58 1.81 -6.54
N ALA A 304 -13.17 1.38 -5.43
CA ALA A 304 -13.94 0.12 -5.34
C ALA A 304 -15.16 0.11 -6.26
N CYS A 305 -15.87 1.24 -6.39
CA CYS A 305 -17.04 1.34 -7.24
C CYS A 305 -16.72 1.25 -8.73
N VAL A 306 -15.57 1.78 -9.15
CA VAL A 306 -15.24 1.94 -10.58
C VAL A 306 -14.43 0.75 -11.13
N THR A 307 -13.62 0.10 -10.29
CA THR A 307 -12.73 -0.99 -10.73
C THR A 307 -13.44 -2.14 -11.49
N PRO A 308 -14.62 -2.65 -11.06
CA PRO A 308 -15.31 -3.72 -11.78
C PRO A 308 -15.76 -3.30 -13.20
N PHE A 309 -16.24 -2.06 -13.34
CA PHE A 309 -16.65 -1.52 -14.65
C PHE A 309 -15.46 -1.34 -15.58
N LEU A 310 -14.31 -0.93 -15.04
CA LEU A 310 -13.08 -0.77 -15.82
C LEU A 310 -12.52 -2.10 -16.28
N GLY A 311 -12.52 -3.11 -15.41
CA GLY A 311 -12.14 -4.48 -15.79
C GLY A 311 -13.01 -4.99 -16.94
N TRP A 312 -14.34 -4.92 -16.81
CA TRP A 312 -15.27 -5.30 -17.86
C TRP A 312 -15.06 -4.50 -19.17
N TYR A 313 -14.83 -3.19 -19.07
CA TYR A 313 -14.57 -2.35 -20.25
C TYR A 313 -13.28 -2.76 -20.97
N LEU A 314 -12.19 -2.95 -20.23
CA LEU A 314 -10.89 -3.35 -20.78
C LEU A 314 -10.93 -4.75 -21.39
N ASP A 315 -11.67 -5.67 -20.78
CA ASP A 315 -11.84 -7.01 -21.29
C ASP A 315 -12.58 -7.03 -22.63
N LYS A 316 -13.63 -6.20 -22.78
CA LYS A 316 -14.46 -6.15 -24.00
C LYS A 316 -13.97 -5.19 -25.07
N ARG A 317 -13.41 -4.04 -24.70
CA ARG A 317 -13.05 -2.95 -25.61
C ARG A 317 -11.55 -2.72 -25.72
N GLY A 318 -10.78 -3.21 -24.76
CA GLY A 318 -9.35 -2.94 -24.69
C GLY A 318 -9.05 -1.49 -24.27
N LYS A 319 -8.11 -0.87 -24.98
CA LYS A 319 -7.64 0.51 -24.77
C LYS A 319 -6.84 0.71 -23.47
N GLY A 320 -6.03 -0.29 -23.08
CA GLY A 320 -5.23 -0.25 -21.86
C GLY A 320 -4.29 0.95 -21.81
N ALA A 321 -3.51 1.22 -22.86
CA ALA A 321 -2.62 2.37 -22.90
C ALA A 321 -3.40 3.71 -22.82
N THR A 322 -4.59 3.79 -23.43
CA THR A 322 -5.47 4.97 -23.33
C THR A 322 -5.95 5.18 -21.87
N MET A 323 -6.28 4.09 -21.15
CA MET A 323 -6.69 4.18 -19.74
C MET A 323 -5.54 4.64 -18.83
N LEU A 324 -4.30 4.24 -19.12
CA LEU A 324 -3.12 4.78 -18.40
C LEU A 324 -3.00 6.30 -18.62
N ILE A 325 -3.15 6.79 -19.84
CA ILE A 325 -3.12 8.23 -20.14
C ILE A 325 -4.23 8.95 -19.37
N LEU A 326 -5.45 8.42 -19.38
CA LEU A 326 -6.58 9.02 -18.65
C LEU A 326 -6.33 9.05 -17.13
N GLY A 327 -5.80 7.96 -16.57
CA GLY A 327 -5.41 7.88 -15.16
C GLY A 327 -4.38 8.96 -14.78
N ALA A 328 -3.33 9.15 -15.62
CA ALA A 328 -2.34 10.21 -15.40
C ALA A 328 -2.95 11.61 -15.46
N LEU A 329 -3.81 11.89 -16.44
CA LEU A 329 -4.48 13.19 -16.56
C LEU A 329 -5.36 13.49 -15.35
N LEU A 330 -6.18 12.53 -14.91
CA LEU A 330 -7.02 12.69 -13.72
C LEU A 330 -6.18 12.91 -12.46
N MET A 331 -5.07 12.20 -12.32
CA MET A 331 -4.15 12.37 -11.20
C MET A 331 -3.53 13.78 -11.18
N ILE A 332 -3.08 14.29 -12.34
CA ILE A 332 -2.59 15.67 -12.48
C ILE A 332 -3.67 16.66 -12.05
N VAL A 333 -4.91 16.49 -12.53
CA VAL A 333 -6.02 17.36 -12.19
C VAL A 333 -6.30 17.36 -10.69
N CYS A 334 -6.38 16.16 -10.06
CA CYS A 334 -6.65 16.05 -8.63
C CYS A 334 -5.57 16.71 -7.78
N HIS A 335 -4.29 16.42 -8.04
CA HIS A 335 -3.20 17.02 -7.28
C HIS A 335 -3.06 18.53 -7.56
N SER A 336 -3.39 19.01 -8.77
CA SER A 336 -3.47 20.44 -9.06
C SER A 336 -4.61 21.13 -8.30
N ILE A 337 -5.75 20.46 -8.11
CA ILE A 337 -6.84 20.97 -7.26
C ILE A 337 -6.33 21.09 -5.81
N PHE A 338 -5.65 20.09 -5.27
CA PHE A 338 -5.11 20.16 -3.91
C PHE A 338 -4.00 21.21 -3.75
N ALA A 339 -3.18 21.43 -4.79
CA ALA A 339 -2.09 22.38 -4.76
C ALA A 339 -2.55 23.84 -4.88
N LEU A 340 -3.50 24.12 -5.76
CA LEU A 340 -3.79 25.48 -6.22
C LEU A 340 -5.23 25.93 -5.94
N VAL A 341 -6.21 25.04 -6.15
CA VAL A 341 -7.62 25.41 -6.06
C VAL A 341 -8.10 25.38 -4.61
N LEU A 342 -7.81 24.30 -3.89
CA LEU A 342 -8.29 24.10 -2.52
C LEU A 342 -7.75 25.14 -1.52
N PRO A 343 -6.46 25.57 -1.59
CA PRO A 343 -5.98 26.68 -0.76
C PRO A 343 -6.62 28.03 -1.10
N ALA A 344 -6.93 28.27 -2.38
CA ALA A 344 -7.54 29.53 -2.83
C ALA A 344 -9.06 29.59 -2.55
N VAL A 345 -9.74 28.47 -2.64
CA VAL A 345 -11.20 28.33 -2.43
C VAL A 345 -11.44 27.15 -1.47
N PRO A 346 -11.31 27.35 -0.15
CA PRO A 346 -11.52 26.30 0.84
C PRO A 346 -12.95 25.77 0.80
N SER A 347 -13.17 24.59 0.24
CA SER A 347 -14.50 23.99 0.10
C SER A 347 -14.46 22.49 0.33
N LYS A 348 -15.28 22.01 1.27
CA LYS A 348 -15.46 20.57 1.52
C LYS A 348 -15.97 19.83 0.28
N VAL A 349 -16.83 20.45 -0.52
CA VAL A 349 -17.38 19.86 -1.75
C VAL A 349 -16.26 19.63 -2.76
N ILE A 350 -15.37 20.61 -2.97
CA ILE A 350 -14.19 20.46 -3.84
C ILE A 350 -13.29 19.33 -3.32
N ALA A 351 -13.05 19.30 -2.00
CA ALA A 351 -12.21 18.27 -1.39
C ALA A 351 -12.79 16.86 -1.60
N TYR A 352 -14.07 16.64 -1.30
CA TYR A 352 -14.73 15.34 -1.53
C TYR A 352 -14.69 14.94 -3.01
N SER A 353 -15.00 15.87 -3.91
CA SER A 353 -14.98 15.60 -5.35
C SER A 353 -13.58 15.19 -5.84
N ALA A 354 -12.54 15.92 -5.42
CA ALA A 354 -11.17 15.63 -5.79
C ALA A 354 -10.67 14.30 -5.19
N ILE A 355 -11.02 13.97 -3.94
CA ILE A 355 -10.67 12.70 -3.30
C ILE A 355 -11.34 11.52 -4.01
N ILE A 356 -12.62 11.59 -4.32
CA ILE A 356 -13.34 10.54 -5.05
C ILE A 356 -12.76 10.39 -6.46
N LEU A 357 -12.50 11.50 -7.15
CA LEU A 357 -11.90 11.51 -8.49
C LEU A 357 -10.50 10.91 -8.49
N LEU A 358 -9.70 11.16 -7.44
CA LEU A 358 -8.40 10.53 -7.27
C LEU A 358 -8.52 9.01 -7.10
N GLY A 359 -9.55 8.54 -6.39
CA GLY A 359 -9.88 7.11 -6.28
C GLY A 359 -10.22 6.49 -7.65
N VAL A 360 -11.00 7.19 -8.46
CA VAL A 360 -11.29 6.79 -9.85
C VAL A 360 -10.01 6.74 -10.69
N SER A 361 -9.17 7.78 -10.61
CA SER A 361 -7.87 7.82 -11.29
C SER A 361 -7.01 6.63 -10.93
N PHE A 362 -6.92 6.30 -9.64
CA PHE A 362 -6.15 5.15 -9.18
C PHE A 362 -6.69 3.81 -9.71
N SER A 363 -8.01 3.65 -9.86
CA SER A 363 -8.60 2.41 -10.38
C SER A 363 -8.20 2.11 -11.82
N LEU A 364 -8.02 3.15 -12.64
CA LEU A 364 -7.62 3.02 -14.05
C LEU A 364 -6.25 2.37 -14.21
N VAL A 365 -5.36 2.63 -13.27
CA VAL A 365 -3.95 2.22 -13.36
C VAL A 365 -3.76 0.71 -13.17
N PRO A 366 -4.11 0.09 -12.04
CA PRO A 366 -3.95 -1.35 -11.87
C PRO A 366 -4.73 -2.15 -12.92
N ALA A 367 -5.94 -1.69 -13.29
CA ALA A 367 -6.76 -2.35 -14.28
C ALA A 367 -6.13 -2.40 -15.68
N ALA A 368 -5.31 -1.39 -16.04
CA ALA A 368 -4.65 -1.33 -17.34
C ALA A 368 -3.18 -1.79 -17.29
N LEU A 369 -2.44 -1.47 -16.22
CA LEU A 369 -1.01 -1.72 -16.11
C LEU A 369 -0.69 -3.22 -16.01
N TRP A 370 -1.33 -3.92 -15.07
CA TRP A 370 -1.01 -5.32 -14.82
C TRP A 370 -1.33 -6.26 -15.99
N PRO A 371 -2.49 -6.12 -16.69
CA PRO A 371 -2.73 -6.89 -17.90
C PRO A 371 -1.84 -6.52 -19.09
N SER A 372 -1.15 -5.39 -19.04
CA SER A 372 -0.20 -4.99 -20.09
C SER A 372 1.11 -5.78 -20.03
N VAL A 373 1.54 -6.21 -18.82
CA VAL A 373 2.81 -6.91 -18.62
C VAL A 373 2.91 -8.19 -19.50
N PRO A 374 1.92 -9.12 -19.50
CA PRO A 374 1.97 -10.33 -20.32
C PRO A 374 1.92 -10.06 -21.84
N LYS A 375 1.48 -8.86 -22.27
CA LYS A 375 1.43 -8.49 -23.69
C LYS A 375 2.81 -8.03 -24.22
N ILE A 376 3.69 -7.59 -23.33
CA ILE A 376 4.98 -6.98 -23.69
C ILE A 376 6.19 -7.79 -23.23
N MET A 377 5.99 -8.76 -22.33
CA MET A 377 7.04 -9.63 -21.79
C MET A 377 6.85 -11.06 -22.26
N ASP A 378 7.96 -11.76 -22.51
CA ASP A 378 7.92 -13.22 -22.78
C ASP A 378 7.35 -13.97 -21.57
N LYS A 379 6.42 -14.90 -21.81
CA LYS A 379 5.76 -15.70 -20.78
C LYS A 379 6.75 -16.39 -19.84
N ARG A 380 7.91 -16.78 -20.34
CA ARG A 380 8.97 -17.44 -19.56
C ARG A 380 9.56 -16.59 -18.44
N PHE A 381 9.41 -15.26 -18.53
CA PHE A 381 9.99 -14.30 -17.58
C PHE A 381 8.94 -13.58 -16.75
N LEU A 382 7.64 -13.92 -16.88
CA LEU A 382 6.57 -13.16 -16.25
C LEU A 382 6.69 -13.10 -14.73
N GLY A 383 6.94 -14.21 -14.06
CA GLY A 383 7.08 -14.24 -12.61
C GLY A 383 8.24 -13.35 -12.12
N SER A 384 9.42 -13.48 -12.76
CA SER A 384 10.58 -12.63 -12.46
C SER A 384 10.31 -11.16 -12.81
N ALA A 385 9.61 -10.88 -13.92
CA ALA A 385 9.28 -9.51 -14.34
C ALA A 385 8.35 -8.82 -13.34
N TYR A 386 7.28 -9.49 -12.88
CA TYR A 386 6.39 -8.96 -11.85
C TYR A 386 7.15 -8.68 -10.54
N SER A 387 7.97 -9.61 -10.08
CA SER A 387 8.77 -9.44 -8.86
C SER A 387 9.71 -8.24 -8.95
N LEU A 388 10.35 -8.04 -10.11
CA LEU A 388 11.25 -6.92 -10.35
C LEU A 388 10.49 -5.60 -10.49
N ILE A 389 9.29 -5.58 -11.10
CA ILE A 389 8.43 -4.39 -11.15
C ILE A 389 8.03 -3.97 -9.72
N PHE A 390 7.60 -4.91 -8.88
CA PHE A 390 7.30 -4.63 -7.48
C PHE A 390 8.53 -4.15 -6.70
N TRP A 391 9.70 -4.75 -6.95
CA TRP A 391 10.94 -4.31 -6.32
C TRP A 391 11.26 -2.85 -6.70
N VAL A 392 11.20 -2.49 -7.99
CA VAL A 392 11.41 -1.12 -8.47
C VAL A 392 10.35 -0.17 -7.90
N GLN A 393 9.09 -0.61 -7.78
CA GLN A 393 8.00 0.16 -7.17
C GLN A 393 8.33 0.57 -5.73
N ASN A 394 8.94 -0.31 -4.94
CA ASN A 394 9.29 -0.04 -3.55
C ASN A 394 10.26 1.15 -3.39
N PHE A 395 11.11 1.45 -4.40
CA PHE A 395 11.92 2.69 -4.38
C PHE A 395 11.03 3.94 -4.34
N GLY A 396 10.01 3.99 -5.19
CA GLY A 396 9.07 5.12 -5.20
C GLY A 396 8.30 5.23 -3.89
N LEU A 397 7.80 4.11 -3.38
CA LEU A 397 7.03 4.07 -2.12
C LEU A 397 7.89 4.43 -0.91
N SER A 398 9.19 4.12 -0.92
CA SER A 398 10.11 4.48 0.15
C SER A 398 10.55 5.95 0.08
N PHE A 399 11.02 6.40 -1.08
CA PHE A 399 11.67 7.71 -1.18
C PHE A 399 10.69 8.87 -1.38
N THR A 400 9.50 8.65 -1.96
CA THR A 400 8.54 9.74 -2.17
C THR A 400 7.99 10.32 -0.85
N PRO A 401 7.59 9.55 0.17
CA PRO A 401 7.20 10.14 1.45
C PRO A 401 8.30 10.98 2.09
N MET A 402 9.56 10.55 1.97
CA MET A 402 10.73 11.30 2.47
C MET A 402 10.86 12.64 1.74
N LEU A 403 10.73 12.63 0.41
CA LEU A 403 10.75 13.83 -0.41
C LEU A 403 9.62 14.79 -0.07
N ILE A 404 8.40 14.28 0.11
CA ILE A 404 7.22 15.10 0.47
C ILE A 404 7.40 15.72 1.86
N GLY A 405 7.84 14.94 2.85
CA GLY A 405 8.12 15.44 4.20
C GLY A 405 9.19 16.51 4.20
N TRP A 406 10.29 16.29 3.50
CA TRP A 406 11.36 17.27 3.32
C TRP A 406 10.87 18.55 2.62
N ALA A 407 10.11 18.41 1.53
CA ALA A 407 9.57 19.55 0.79
C ALA A 407 8.61 20.37 1.67
N LEU A 408 7.77 19.70 2.46
CA LEU A 408 6.84 20.35 3.36
C LEU A 408 7.59 21.16 4.43
N GLU A 409 8.60 20.59 5.07
CA GLU A 409 9.39 21.29 6.10
C GLU A 409 10.19 22.45 5.50
N LYS A 410 10.81 22.22 4.35
CA LYS A 410 11.63 23.23 3.67
C LYS A 410 10.84 24.46 3.21
N THR A 411 9.58 24.28 2.82
CA THR A 411 8.71 25.34 2.33
C THR A 411 7.88 26.00 3.42
N ASN A 412 7.96 25.50 4.67
CA ASN A 412 7.22 26.01 5.82
C ASN A 412 8.16 26.25 7.03
N PRO A 413 9.18 27.07 6.91
CA PRO A 413 10.14 27.27 7.99
C PRO A 413 9.48 27.84 9.25
N GLY A 414 9.76 27.24 10.42
CA GLY A 414 9.23 27.66 11.71
C GLY A 414 7.79 27.21 12.03
N VAL A 415 7.10 26.58 11.09
CA VAL A 415 5.72 26.11 11.33
C VAL A 415 5.72 24.91 12.30
N ALA A 416 6.68 24.01 12.20
CA ALA A 416 6.79 22.86 13.08
C ALA A 416 6.96 23.27 14.54
N GLU A 417 7.81 24.25 14.81
CA GLU A 417 8.07 24.80 16.15
C GLU A 417 6.84 25.50 16.72
N GLN A 418 6.12 26.27 15.90
CA GLN A 418 4.91 26.96 16.31
C GLN A 418 3.80 25.97 16.68
N ILE A 419 3.60 24.91 15.88
CA ILE A 419 2.65 23.84 16.19
C ILE A 419 3.05 23.12 17.49
N ALA A 420 4.33 22.82 17.67
CA ALA A 420 4.83 22.17 18.90
C ALA A 420 4.67 23.09 20.13
N ALA A 421 4.75 24.40 19.96
CA ALA A 421 4.49 25.41 21.00
C ALA A 421 2.99 25.63 21.27
N GLY A 422 2.09 24.97 20.52
CA GLY A 422 0.64 25.09 20.70
C GLY A 422 0.05 26.43 20.18
N VAL A 423 0.73 27.08 19.24
CA VAL A 423 0.22 28.33 18.64
C VAL A 423 -1.02 28.00 17.78
N GLU A 424 -2.15 28.56 18.16
CA GLU A 424 -3.42 28.35 17.47
C GLU A 424 -3.42 28.97 16.06
N GLY A 425 -4.09 28.29 15.12
CA GLY A 425 -4.30 28.77 13.74
C GLY A 425 -3.10 28.62 12.80
N VAL A 426 -1.99 28.05 13.28
CA VAL A 426 -0.83 27.78 12.44
C VAL A 426 -1.05 26.47 11.67
N THR A 427 -0.90 26.53 10.35
CA THR A 427 -1.07 25.39 9.46
C THR A 427 0.02 25.33 8.40
N TYR A 428 0.29 24.15 7.86
CA TYR A 428 1.24 23.96 6.78
C TYR A 428 0.68 24.42 5.43
N ASN A 429 1.51 25.06 4.61
CA ASN A 429 1.23 25.28 3.20
C ASN A 429 1.65 24.04 2.40
N TYR A 430 0.68 23.33 1.85
CA TYR A 430 0.88 22.10 1.09
C TYR A 430 1.10 22.32 -0.42
N THR A 431 1.11 23.55 -0.92
CA THR A 431 1.24 23.84 -2.35
C THR A 431 2.44 23.15 -2.99
N ALA A 432 3.65 23.36 -2.43
CA ALA A 432 4.87 22.78 -3.00
C ALA A 432 4.90 21.23 -2.93
N PRO A 433 4.58 20.58 -1.80
CA PRO A 433 4.45 19.13 -1.75
C PRO A 433 3.44 18.56 -2.75
N MET A 434 2.29 19.20 -2.93
CA MET A 434 1.28 18.74 -3.90
C MET A 434 1.74 18.92 -5.34
N LEU A 435 2.53 19.95 -5.66
CA LEU A 435 3.14 20.13 -6.98
C LEU A 435 4.18 19.04 -7.29
N VAL A 436 4.83 18.44 -6.30
CA VAL A 436 5.68 17.25 -6.52
C VAL A 436 4.83 16.10 -7.08
N PHE A 437 3.63 15.85 -6.51
CA PHE A 437 2.73 14.82 -7.03
C PHE A 437 2.21 15.16 -8.43
N VAL A 438 1.94 16.44 -8.74
CA VAL A 438 1.64 16.90 -10.11
C VAL A 438 2.79 16.54 -11.05
N GLY A 439 4.04 16.78 -10.65
CA GLY A 439 5.24 16.43 -11.41
C GLY A 439 5.33 14.92 -11.69
N LEU A 440 5.06 14.07 -10.69
CA LEU A 440 5.00 12.61 -10.88
C LEU A 440 3.89 12.24 -11.88
N GLY A 441 2.74 12.89 -11.82
CA GLY A 441 1.63 12.71 -12.77
C GLY A 441 2.01 13.10 -14.19
N VAL A 442 2.71 14.22 -14.38
CA VAL A 442 3.21 14.66 -15.69
C VAL A 442 4.22 13.67 -16.27
N LEU A 443 5.15 13.19 -15.45
CA LEU A 443 6.09 12.15 -15.88
C LEU A 443 5.36 10.86 -16.26
N ALA A 444 4.37 10.43 -15.47
CA ALA A 444 3.54 9.26 -15.78
C ALA A 444 2.79 9.44 -17.10
N LEU A 445 2.26 10.64 -17.36
CA LEU A 445 1.60 10.97 -18.64
C LEU A 445 2.58 10.84 -19.82
N LEU A 446 3.80 11.37 -19.69
CA LEU A 446 4.81 11.26 -20.74
C LEU A 446 5.19 9.81 -21.04
N PHE A 447 5.40 8.98 -20.00
CA PHE A 447 5.67 7.56 -20.16
C PHE A 447 4.49 6.80 -20.78
N ALA A 448 3.25 7.13 -20.38
CA ALA A 448 2.04 6.50 -20.93
C ALA A 448 1.82 6.87 -22.41
N LEU A 449 2.05 8.13 -22.79
CA LEU A 449 2.03 8.58 -24.19
C LEU A 449 3.10 7.87 -25.00
N TYR A 450 4.31 7.78 -24.46
CA TYR A 450 5.39 7.07 -25.09
C TYR A 450 5.06 5.58 -25.29
N LEU A 451 4.55 4.89 -24.26
CA LEU A 451 4.14 3.49 -24.35
C LEU A 451 3.08 3.28 -25.43
N LYS A 452 2.09 4.18 -25.51
CA LYS A 452 1.04 4.13 -26.55
C LYS A 452 1.58 4.35 -27.95
N ALA A 453 2.55 5.25 -28.11
CA ALA A 453 3.20 5.49 -29.41
C ALA A 453 4.05 4.30 -29.84
N ASP A 454 4.76 3.67 -28.89
CA ASP A 454 5.58 2.49 -29.14
C ASP A 454 4.71 1.25 -29.46
N ASP A 455 3.55 1.10 -28.78
CA ASP A 455 2.55 0.06 -29.08
C ASP A 455 2.01 0.19 -30.52
N ARG A 456 1.71 1.42 -30.96
CA ARG A 456 1.27 1.67 -32.35
C ARG A 456 2.32 1.30 -33.40
N LYS A 457 3.59 1.48 -33.06
CA LYS A 457 4.70 1.19 -33.99
C LYS A 457 5.02 -0.31 -34.05
N ASN A 458 4.99 -0.99 -32.91
CA ASN A 458 5.49 -2.36 -32.77
C ASN A 458 4.37 -3.41 -32.62
N GLY A 459 3.12 -3.00 -32.38
CA GLY A 459 1.95 -3.89 -32.38
C GLY A 459 1.86 -4.82 -31.19
N TYR A 460 2.19 -4.38 -29.96
CA TYR A 460 2.10 -5.21 -28.76
C TYR A 460 0.66 -5.58 -28.37
N GLY A 461 -0.33 -4.82 -28.88
CA GLY A 461 -1.74 -5.08 -28.63
C GLY A 461 -2.25 -4.53 -27.31
N LEU A 462 -1.64 -3.46 -26.77
CA LEU A 462 -2.08 -2.82 -25.51
C LEU A 462 -3.47 -2.19 -25.63
N GLU A 463 -3.85 -1.79 -26.84
CA GLU A 463 -5.18 -1.23 -27.13
C GLU A 463 -6.22 -2.30 -27.51
N LEU A 464 -5.82 -3.57 -27.64
CA LEU A 464 -6.72 -4.66 -27.97
C LEU A 464 -7.44 -5.20 -26.71
N PRO A 465 -8.68 -5.74 -26.86
CA PRO A 465 -9.39 -6.42 -25.79
C PRO A 465 -8.54 -7.50 -25.12
N ASN A 466 -8.75 -7.74 -23.83
CA ASN A 466 -8.07 -8.83 -23.11
C ASN A 466 -8.73 -10.19 -23.42
N ILE A 467 -10.04 -10.18 -23.69
CA ILE A 467 -10.81 -11.38 -24.10
C ILE A 467 -11.13 -11.24 -25.60
N LYS A 468 -10.82 -12.30 -26.35
CA LYS A 468 -11.14 -12.40 -27.78
C LYS A 468 -12.58 -12.78 -28.00
#